data_0c2eb33e98c64e11b88f87b0a480d2a2
#
_entry.id   0c2eb33e98c64e11b88f87b0a480d2a2
#
_cell.length_a   1.000
_cell.length_b   1.000
_cell.length_c   1.000
_cell.angle_alpha   90.00
_cell.angle_beta   90.00
_cell.angle_gamma   90.00
#
_symmetry.space_group_name_H-M   'P 1'
#
loop_
_entity.id
_entity.type
_entity.pdbx_description
1 polymer ?
#
loop_
_entity_poly.entity_id
_entity_poly.type
_entity_poly.pdbx_seq_one_letter_code
_entity_poly.pdbx_strand_id
1 'polypeptide(L)'
;MSNKVPSFIYIFALMNTENARAQMRKGVLELCALRVLGRGEAYASGISEALKQADLLVVEGTLYPLLTRMKNAGWLDYRWEESKSGPPRKYYQLTEEGRNLLEALNQEWTGFVDAVNSLKNS
;
A
#
# COMPACT_ATOMS: atom_id res chain seq x y z
N MET A 1 32.98 17.15 24.84
CA MET A 1 32.38 18.05 23.86
C MET A 1 31.06 17.44 23.35
N SER A 2 29.97 18.11 23.57
CA SER A 2 28.72 17.61 23.06
C SER A 2 28.59 18.03 21.60
N ASN A 3 28.49 17.03 20.70
CA ASN A 3 28.21 17.28 19.29
C ASN A 3 26.70 17.49 19.13
N LYS A 4 26.25 18.65 19.59
CA LYS A 4 24.83 18.98 19.42
C LYS A 4 24.59 19.44 17.99
N VAL A 5 23.75 18.70 17.26
CA VAL A 5 23.30 19.10 15.96
C VAL A 5 22.22 20.16 16.15
N PRO A 6 22.23 21.27 15.40
CA PRO A 6 21.17 22.27 15.49
C PRO A 6 19.78 21.68 15.22
N SER A 7 18.78 22.19 15.94
CA SER A 7 17.39 21.69 15.84
C SER A 7 16.85 21.69 14.42
N PHE A 8 17.19 22.72 13.63
CA PHE A 8 16.69 22.80 12.25
C PHE A 8 17.23 21.68 11.35
N ILE A 9 18.44 21.17 11.64
CA ILE A 9 19.03 20.05 10.89
C ILE A 9 18.25 18.76 11.20
N TYR A 10 17.88 18.54 12.46
CA TYR A 10 17.03 17.40 12.82
C TYR A 10 15.66 17.46 12.14
N ILE A 11 15.03 18.65 12.16
CA ILE A 11 13.73 18.84 11.50
C ILE A 11 13.85 18.58 10.01
N PHE A 12 14.91 19.12 9.38
CA PHE A 12 15.16 18.93 7.95
C PHE A 12 15.37 17.46 7.61
N ALA A 13 16.14 16.73 8.43
CA ALA A 13 16.38 15.30 8.24
C ALA A 13 15.08 14.50 8.40
N LEU A 14 14.23 14.86 9.37
CA LEU A 14 12.93 14.20 9.55
C LEU A 14 12.01 14.43 8.36
N MET A 15 11.97 15.65 7.81
CA MET A 15 11.18 15.97 6.63
C MET A 15 11.65 15.17 5.42
N ASN A 16 12.96 15.05 5.21
CA ASN A 16 13.52 14.24 4.13
C ASN A 16 13.20 12.76 4.31
N THR A 17 13.26 12.27 5.54
CA THR A 17 12.91 10.88 5.86
C THR A 17 11.43 10.61 5.56
N GLU A 18 10.54 11.52 5.92
CA GLU A 18 9.12 11.38 5.62
C GLU A 18 8.85 11.36 4.12
N ASN A 19 9.54 12.23 3.36
CA ASN A 19 9.41 12.25 1.90
C ASN A 19 9.92 10.95 1.28
N ALA A 20 11.07 10.44 1.73
CA ALA A 20 11.63 9.18 1.25
C ALA A 20 10.72 8.02 1.57
N ARG A 21 10.15 7.99 2.78
CA ARG A 21 9.20 6.96 3.20
C ARG A 21 7.95 6.97 2.31
N ALA A 22 7.43 8.15 2.00
CA ALA A 22 6.28 8.29 1.13
C ALA A 22 6.56 7.73 -0.27
N GLN A 23 7.76 7.97 -0.81
CA GLN A 23 8.15 7.44 -2.10
C GLN A 23 8.28 5.91 -2.06
N MET A 24 8.85 5.36 -1.00
CA MET A 24 8.96 3.92 -0.82
C MET A 24 7.58 3.27 -0.74
N ARG A 25 6.65 3.87 0.01
CA ARG A 25 5.27 3.38 0.11
C ARG A 25 4.58 3.35 -1.24
N LYS A 26 4.73 4.41 -2.04
CA LYS A 26 4.14 4.47 -3.38
C LYS A 26 4.53 3.28 -4.24
N GLY A 27 5.78 2.85 -4.14
CA GLY A 27 6.29 1.74 -4.93
C GLY A 27 5.69 0.39 -4.57
N VAL A 28 5.12 0.25 -3.37
CA VAL A 28 4.59 -1.03 -2.89
C VAL A 28 3.08 -1.03 -2.65
N LEU A 29 2.40 0.09 -2.92
CA LEU A 29 0.97 0.21 -2.63
C LEU A 29 0.12 -0.82 -3.38
N GLU A 30 0.42 -1.09 -4.64
CA GLU A 30 -0.31 -2.09 -5.41
C GLU A 30 -0.16 -3.47 -4.78
N LEU A 31 1.05 -3.84 -4.42
CA LEU A 31 1.30 -5.11 -3.74
C LEU A 31 0.54 -5.18 -2.41
N CYS A 32 0.56 -4.09 -1.63
CA CYS A 32 -0.14 -4.06 -0.35
C CYS A 32 -1.65 -4.21 -0.52
N ALA A 33 -2.25 -3.52 -1.49
CA ALA A 33 -3.68 -3.65 -1.77
C ALA A 33 -4.03 -5.07 -2.22
N LEU A 34 -3.21 -5.66 -3.08
CA LEU A 34 -3.40 -7.05 -3.52
C LEU A 34 -3.32 -8.02 -2.35
N ARG A 35 -2.38 -7.81 -1.44
CA ARG A 35 -2.24 -8.67 -0.24
C ARG A 35 -3.45 -8.57 0.66
N VAL A 36 -3.99 -7.37 0.86
CA VAL A 36 -5.21 -7.19 1.66
C VAL A 36 -6.36 -7.96 1.03
N LEU A 37 -6.56 -7.79 -0.29
CA LEU A 37 -7.64 -8.47 -1.00
C LEU A 37 -7.39 -9.97 -1.18
N GLY A 38 -6.15 -10.40 -1.07
CA GLY A 38 -5.81 -11.82 -1.02
C GLY A 38 -6.32 -12.54 0.22
N ARG A 39 -6.60 -11.80 1.30
CA ARG A 39 -7.21 -12.34 2.51
C ARG A 39 -8.71 -12.56 2.36
N GLY A 40 -9.34 -11.85 1.42
CA GLY A 40 -10.77 -11.91 1.18
C GLY A 40 -11.29 -10.60 0.63
N GLU A 41 -12.55 -10.61 0.25
CA GLU A 41 -13.24 -9.43 -0.27
C GLU A 41 -13.27 -8.31 0.78
N ALA A 42 -13.22 -7.06 0.32
CA ALA A 42 -13.23 -5.91 1.22
C ALA A 42 -13.82 -4.67 0.55
N TYR A 43 -14.42 -3.82 1.37
CA TYR A 43 -14.74 -2.45 0.98
C TYR A 43 -13.46 -1.62 0.95
N ALA A 44 -13.49 -0.48 0.22
CA ALA A 44 -12.37 0.45 0.23
C ALA A 44 -11.98 0.88 1.66
N SER A 45 -12.98 1.09 2.52
CA SER A 45 -12.73 1.43 3.93
C SER A 45 -12.00 0.30 4.67
N GLY A 46 -12.30 -0.95 4.35
CA GLY A 46 -11.61 -2.11 4.94
C GLY A 46 -10.18 -2.21 4.47
N ILE A 47 -9.94 -1.93 3.19
CA ILE A 47 -8.57 -1.89 2.64
C ILE A 47 -7.77 -0.79 3.32
N SER A 48 -8.35 0.41 3.42
CA SER A 48 -7.73 1.55 4.09
C SER A 48 -7.37 1.23 5.53
N GLU A 49 -8.30 0.63 6.28
CA GLU A 49 -8.08 0.25 7.68
C GLU A 49 -6.98 -0.79 7.83
N ALA A 50 -6.93 -1.79 6.95
CA ALA A 50 -5.88 -2.80 6.97
C ALA A 50 -4.50 -2.19 6.74
N LEU A 51 -4.41 -1.26 5.78
CA LEU A 51 -3.16 -0.56 5.49
C LEU A 51 -2.73 0.31 6.67
N LYS A 52 -3.69 0.98 7.31
CA LYS A 52 -3.43 1.81 8.48
C LYS A 52 -2.90 0.96 9.63
N GLN A 53 -3.49 -0.18 9.90
CA GLN A 53 -3.05 -1.09 10.95
C GLN A 53 -1.63 -1.63 10.69
N ALA A 54 -1.24 -1.75 9.43
CA ALA A 54 0.10 -2.17 9.05
C ALA A 54 1.10 -1.00 9.02
N ASP A 55 0.69 0.18 9.46
CA ASP A 55 1.50 1.41 9.43
C ASP A 55 1.88 1.82 7.99
N LEU A 56 0.98 1.52 7.05
CA LEU A 56 1.12 1.88 5.65
C LEU A 56 0.04 2.89 5.26
N LEU A 57 -0.11 3.93 6.08
CA LEU A 57 -1.18 4.91 5.95
C LEU A 57 -1.26 5.49 4.54
N VAL A 58 -2.45 5.38 3.94
CA VAL A 58 -2.75 5.91 2.62
C VAL A 58 -3.94 6.83 2.74
N VAL A 59 -3.82 8.05 2.25
CA VAL A 59 -4.97 8.96 2.20
C VAL A 59 -5.97 8.46 1.15
N GLU A 60 -7.25 8.65 1.43
CA GLU A 60 -8.33 8.18 0.54
C GLU A 60 -8.18 8.69 -0.88
N GLY A 61 -7.70 9.93 -1.05
CA GLY A 61 -7.45 10.51 -2.35
C GLY A 61 -6.41 9.75 -3.19
N THR A 62 -5.57 8.91 -2.54
CA THR A 62 -4.60 8.06 -3.22
C THR A 62 -5.17 6.66 -3.45
N LEU A 63 -5.94 6.15 -2.49
CA LEU A 63 -6.46 4.78 -2.55
C LEU A 63 -7.47 4.58 -3.68
N TYR A 64 -8.46 5.48 -3.80
CA TYR A 64 -9.51 5.30 -4.81
C TYR A 64 -8.98 5.28 -6.24
N PRO A 65 -8.10 6.22 -6.65
CA PRO A 65 -7.48 6.13 -7.97
C PRO A 65 -6.68 4.86 -8.18
N LEU A 66 -6.01 4.37 -7.14
CA LEU A 66 -5.27 3.13 -7.19
C LEU A 66 -6.19 1.95 -7.48
N LEU A 67 -7.29 1.84 -6.75
CA LEU A 67 -8.26 0.76 -6.94
C LEU A 67 -8.89 0.81 -8.33
N THR A 68 -9.20 2.01 -8.82
CA THR A 68 -9.74 2.19 -10.17
C THR A 68 -8.74 1.71 -11.23
N ARG A 69 -7.48 2.09 -11.09
CA ARG A 69 -6.43 1.67 -12.01
C ARG A 69 -6.26 0.14 -12.01
N MET A 70 -6.28 -0.46 -10.83
CA MET A 70 -6.13 -1.91 -10.69
C MET A 70 -7.32 -2.66 -11.28
N LYS A 71 -8.53 -2.12 -11.11
CA LYS A 71 -9.73 -2.68 -11.74
C LYS A 71 -9.64 -2.59 -13.25
N ASN A 72 -9.24 -1.44 -13.78
CA ASN A 72 -9.12 -1.25 -15.22
C ASN A 72 -8.03 -2.13 -15.84
N ALA A 73 -7.01 -2.48 -15.05
CA ALA A 73 -5.97 -3.41 -15.47
C ALA A 73 -6.43 -4.88 -15.43
N GLY A 74 -7.62 -5.15 -14.89
CA GLY A 74 -8.16 -6.50 -14.80
C GLY A 74 -7.74 -7.29 -13.57
N TRP A 75 -7.11 -6.64 -12.60
CA TRP A 75 -6.63 -7.31 -11.38
C TRP A 75 -7.67 -7.39 -10.29
N LEU A 76 -8.62 -6.45 -10.28
CA LEU A 76 -9.71 -6.36 -9.32
C LEU A 76 -11.04 -6.38 -10.04
N ASP A 77 -12.04 -6.83 -9.31
CA ASP A 77 -13.43 -6.69 -9.68
C ASP A 77 -14.17 -6.16 -8.46
N TYR A 78 -15.40 -5.72 -8.64
CA TYR A 78 -16.23 -5.36 -7.51
C TYR A 78 -17.70 -5.67 -7.80
N ARG A 79 -18.46 -5.86 -6.74
CA ARG A 79 -19.90 -5.89 -6.79
C ARG A 79 -20.44 -4.83 -5.85
N TRP A 80 -21.64 -4.38 -6.14
CA TRP A 80 -22.31 -3.43 -5.27
C TRP A 80 -22.94 -4.19 -4.11
N GLU A 81 -22.71 -3.68 -2.91
CA GLU A 81 -23.28 -4.22 -1.68
C GLU A 81 -24.21 -3.21 -1.09
N GLU A 82 -25.46 -3.60 -0.81
CA GLU A 82 -26.41 -2.70 -0.18
C GLU A 82 -26.07 -2.46 1.28
N SER A 83 -26.22 -1.20 1.69
CA SER A 83 -26.01 -0.78 3.07
C SER A 83 -27.34 -0.41 3.69
N LYS A 84 -27.60 -0.89 4.93
CA LYS A 84 -28.85 -0.57 5.65
C LYS A 84 -28.96 0.91 6.02
N SER A 85 -27.84 1.62 6.08
CA SER A 85 -27.79 2.98 6.60
C SER A 85 -27.17 4.00 5.65
N GLY A 86 -27.07 3.67 4.36
CA GLY A 86 -26.46 4.58 3.40
C GLY A 86 -26.52 4.06 1.99
N PRO A 87 -25.83 4.71 1.05
CA PRO A 87 -25.79 4.26 -0.34
C PRO A 87 -25.05 2.93 -0.45
N PRO A 88 -25.32 2.17 -1.55
CA PRO A 88 -24.56 0.95 -1.82
C PRO A 88 -23.06 1.22 -1.90
N ARG A 89 -22.25 0.24 -1.51
CA ARG A 89 -20.80 0.33 -1.53
C ARG A 89 -20.20 -0.74 -2.42
N LYS A 90 -19.05 -0.43 -3.00
CA LYS A 90 -18.28 -1.39 -3.79
C LYS A 90 -17.56 -2.36 -2.86
N TYR A 91 -17.75 -3.63 -3.14
CA TYR A 91 -17.10 -4.73 -2.42
C TYR A 91 -16.09 -5.36 -3.36
N TYR A 92 -14.81 -5.08 -3.14
CA TYR A 92 -13.73 -5.45 -4.06
C TYR A 92 -13.26 -6.87 -3.82
N GLN A 93 -12.83 -7.52 -4.90
CA GLN A 93 -12.25 -8.86 -4.85
C GLN A 93 -11.16 -8.97 -5.91
N LEU A 94 -10.23 -9.90 -5.73
CA LEU A 94 -9.24 -10.22 -6.74
C LEU A 94 -9.89 -11.02 -7.86
N THR A 95 -9.48 -10.73 -9.09
CA THR A 95 -9.74 -11.59 -10.24
C THR A 95 -8.70 -12.72 -10.23
N GLU A 96 -8.84 -13.68 -11.14
CA GLU A 96 -7.81 -14.71 -11.35
C GLU A 96 -6.48 -14.08 -11.72
N GLU A 97 -6.51 -13.11 -12.64
CA GLU A 97 -5.32 -12.34 -13.04
C GLU A 97 -4.72 -11.62 -11.85
N GLY A 98 -5.55 -11.06 -10.97
CA GLY A 98 -5.07 -10.40 -9.76
C GLY A 98 -4.39 -11.36 -8.80
N ARG A 99 -4.91 -12.57 -8.65
CA ARG A 99 -4.27 -13.60 -7.81
C ARG A 99 -2.92 -14.01 -8.37
N ASN A 100 -2.86 -14.19 -9.69
CA ASN A 100 -1.60 -14.55 -10.36
C ASN A 100 -0.57 -13.43 -10.22
N LEU A 101 -1.00 -12.19 -10.36
CA LEU A 101 -0.11 -11.04 -10.16
C LEU A 101 0.37 -10.98 -8.72
N LEU A 102 -0.51 -11.18 -7.75
CA LEU A 102 -0.14 -11.17 -6.33
C LEU A 102 0.95 -12.21 -6.04
N GLU A 103 0.80 -13.42 -6.56
CA GLU A 103 1.79 -14.47 -6.38
C GLU A 103 3.14 -14.06 -6.98
N ALA A 104 3.13 -13.54 -8.20
CA ALA A 104 4.35 -13.07 -8.86
C ALA A 104 5.01 -11.93 -8.09
N LEU A 105 4.22 -10.96 -7.63
CA LEU A 105 4.74 -9.81 -6.89
C LEU A 105 5.24 -10.19 -5.51
N ASN A 106 4.66 -11.19 -4.87
CA ASN A 106 5.18 -11.70 -3.60
C ASN A 106 6.59 -12.24 -3.76
N GLN A 107 6.87 -12.95 -4.86
CA GLN A 107 8.20 -13.46 -5.17
C GLN A 107 9.16 -12.31 -5.51
N GLU A 108 8.71 -11.38 -6.32
CA GLU A 108 9.49 -10.19 -6.67
C GLU A 108 9.85 -9.38 -5.43
N TRP A 109 8.92 -9.23 -4.51
CA TRP A 109 9.16 -8.49 -3.26
C TRP A 109 10.26 -9.14 -2.43
N THR A 110 10.22 -10.45 -2.27
CA THR A 110 11.24 -11.19 -1.51
C THR A 110 12.63 -10.98 -2.13
N GLY A 111 12.75 -11.15 -3.44
CA GLY A 111 14.01 -10.95 -4.14
C GLY A 111 14.48 -9.50 -4.08
N PHE A 112 13.55 -8.56 -4.19
CA PHE A 112 13.86 -7.13 -4.13
C PHE A 112 14.40 -6.74 -2.74
N VAL A 113 13.75 -7.20 -1.68
CA VAL A 113 14.19 -6.94 -0.30
C VAL A 113 15.58 -7.53 -0.06
N ASP A 114 15.81 -8.76 -0.52
CA ASP A 114 17.11 -9.41 -0.38
C ASP A 114 18.19 -8.64 -1.12
N ALA A 115 17.89 -8.20 -2.35
CA ALA A 115 18.82 -7.43 -3.16
C ALA A 115 19.19 -6.09 -2.49
N VAL A 116 18.19 -5.37 -2.00
CA VAL A 116 18.41 -4.10 -1.30
C VAL A 116 19.23 -4.31 -0.03
N ASN A 117 18.88 -5.33 0.74
CA ASN A 117 19.58 -5.65 1.99
C ASN A 117 21.02 -6.11 1.75
N SER A 118 21.31 -6.70 0.59
CA SER A 118 22.68 -7.11 0.24
C SER A 118 23.66 -5.93 0.13
N LEU A 119 23.12 -4.74 -0.09
CA LEU A 119 23.93 -3.52 -0.19
C LEU A 119 24.20 -2.86 1.16
N LYS A 120 23.67 -3.45 2.22
CA LYS A 120 23.84 -2.92 3.56
C LYS A 120 25.30 -3.04 4.00
N ASN A 121 25.84 -1.98 4.54
CA ASN A 121 27.18 -2.02 5.12
C ASN A 121 27.16 -2.90 6.36
N SER A 122 28.06 -3.83 6.40
CA SER A 122 28.25 -4.69 7.57
C SER A 122 29.21 -4.05 8.56
#